data_2fb164f5bae54fdafee2dc52424db22e
#
_entry.id   2fb164f5bae54fdafee2dc52424db22e
#
_cell.length_a   1.000
_cell.length_b   1.000
_cell.length_c   1.000
_cell.angle_alpha   90.00
_cell.angle_beta   90.00
_cell.angle_gamma   90.00
#
_symmetry.space_group_name_H-M   'P 1'
#
loop_
_entity.id
_entity.type
_entity.pdbx_description
1 polymer ?
#
loop_
_entity_poly.entity_id
_entity_poly.type
_entity_poly.pdbx_seq_one_letter_code
_entity_poly.pdbx_strand_id
1 'polypeptide(L)'
;MVIGLLTLDLHFPGARSLKDKRQALRSLEAKIRNRHNVSLAEVEHQDLWQRARLAVVGVNTDHAHLEATLAAVAGEAGTARDILLADQQMEFL
;
A
#
# COMPACT_ATOMS: atom_id res chain seq x y z
N MET A 1 13.48 18.88 3.57
CA MET A 1 12.43 17.90 3.89
C MET A 1 11.74 17.46 2.62
N VAL A 2 11.63 16.15 2.45
CA VAL A 2 10.94 15.56 1.29
C VAL A 2 9.75 14.76 1.82
N ILE A 3 8.57 14.98 1.24
CA ILE A 3 7.35 14.23 1.57
C ILE A 3 6.93 13.50 0.30
N GLY A 4 6.72 12.18 0.42
CA GLY A 4 6.29 11.35 -0.69
C GLY A 4 4.98 10.66 -0.40
N LEU A 5 4.15 10.53 -1.43
CA LEU A 5 2.87 9.83 -1.38
C LEU A 5 2.87 8.73 -2.43
N LEU A 6 2.64 7.50 -1.98
CA LEU A 6 2.42 6.35 -2.84
C LEU A 6 0.96 5.94 -2.73
N THR A 7 0.26 5.87 -3.85
CA THR A 7 -1.12 5.38 -3.91
C THR A 7 -1.12 4.03 -4.60
N LEU A 8 -1.72 3.03 -3.96
CA LEU A 8 -1.80 1.67 -4.46
C LEU A 8 -3.25 1.27 -4.67
N ASP A 9 -3.60 0.87 -5.88
CA ASP A 9 -4.89 0.27 -6.18
C ASP A 9 -4.75 -1.24 -6.15
N LEU A 10 -5.47 -1.88 -5.23
CA LEU A 10 -5.35 -3.31 -4.96
C LEU A 10 -6.65 -4.02 -5.31
N HIS A 11 -6.50 -5.23 -5.88
CA HIS A 11 -7.62 -6.12 -6.14
C HIS A 11 -7.44 -7.41 -5.34
N PHE A 12 -8.55 -7.97 -4.89
CA PHE A 12 -8.60 -9.17 -4.07
C PHE A 12 -9.52 -10.20 -4.75
N PRO A 13 -9.06 -10.84 -5.84
CA PRO A 13 -9.95 -11.67 -6.67
C PRO A 13 -10.53 -12.88 -5.93
N GLY A 14 -9.84 -13.38 -4.92
CA GLY A 14 -10.32 -14.51 -4.11
C GLY A 14 -11.20 -14.13 -2.94
N ALA A 15 -11.39 -12.85 -2.65
CA ALA A 15 -12.19 -12.44 -1.51
C ALA A 15 -13.67 -12.64 -1.79
N ARG A 16 -14.39 -13.25 -0.83
CA ARG A 16 -15.82 -13.49 -0.88
C ARG A 16 -16.59 -12.73 0.19
N SER A 17 -15.90 -11.93 0.96
CA SER A 17 -16.49 -11.14 2.04
C SER A 17 -15.54 -10.01 2.42
N LEU A 18 -16.04 -9.03 3.16
CA LEU A 18 -15.18 -7.99 3.74
C LEU A 18 -14.16 -8.59 4.71
N LYS A 19 -14.53 -9.67 5.40
CA LYS A 19 -13.59 -10.35 6.30
C LYS A 19 -12.39 -10.89 5.54
N ASP A 20 -12.61 -11.55 4.41
CA ASP A 20 -11.54 -12.10 3.58
C ASP A 20 -10.60 -10.98 3.12
N LYS A 21 -11.18 -9.90 2.60
CA LYS A 21 -10.38 -8.74 2.16
C LYS A 21 -9.56 -8.17 3.31
N ARG A 22 -10.19 -7.96 4.46
CA ARG A 22 -9.52 -7.35 5.62
C ARG A 22 -8.37 -8.19 6.13
N GLN A 23 -8.50 -9.52 6.11
CA GLN A 23 -7.41 -10.39 6.51
C GLN A 23 -6.19 -10.23 5.60
N ALA A 24 -6.39 -10.27 4.28
CA ALA A 24 -5.31 -10.10 3.31
C ALA A 24 -4.70 -8.69 3.41
N LEU A 25 -5.54 -7.66 3.49
CA LEU A 25 -5.10 -6.28 3.55
C LEU A 25 -4.31 -5.99 4.83
N ARG A 26 -4.79 -6.45 5.98
CA ARG A 26 -4.10 -6.26 7.27
C ARG A 26 -2.75 -6.93 7.30
N SER A 27 -2.64 -8.10 6.68
CA SER A 27 -1.36 -8.80 6.57
C SER A 27 -0.35 -7.97 5.78
N LEU A 28 -0.77 -7.40 4.65
CA LEU A 28 0.08 -6.51 3.85
C LEU A 28 0.44 -5.24 4.64
N GLU A 29 -0.54 -4.60 5.27
CA GLU A 29 -0.32 -3.38 6.05
C GLU A 29 0.69 -3.61 7.18
N ALA A 30 0.54 -4.72 7.91
CA ALA A 30 1.46 -5.07 9.00
C ALA A 30 2.89 -5.27 8.47
N LYS A 31 3.04 -5.95 7.34
CA LYS A 31 4.32 -6.17 6.71
C LYS A 31 5.00 -4.85 6.32
N ILE A 32 4.23 -3.95 5.73
CA ILE A 32 4.74 -2.63 5.35
C ILE A 32 5.18 -1.84 6.59
N ARG A 33 4.34 -1.79 7.61
CA ARG A 33 4.66 -1.05 8.85
C ARG A 33 5.87 -1.60 9.57
N ASN A 34 6.04 -2.92 9.55
CA ASN A 34 7.17 -3.57 10.23
C ASN A 34 8.50 -3.36 9.52
N ARG A 35 8.48 -3.14 8.22
CA ARG A 35 9.68 -3.05 7.40
C ARG A 35 10.09 -1.64 7.01
N HIS A 36 9.15 -0.71 7.05
CA HIS A 36 9.37 0.65 6.53
C HIS A 36 8.83 1.70 7.48
N ASN A 37 9.55 2.81 7.55
CA ASN A 37 9.11 3.98 8.33
C ASN A 37 8.15 4.81 7.49
N VAL A 38 6.92 4.35 7.37
CA VAL A 38 5.86 5.03 6.62
C VAL A 38 4.57 4.98 7.41
N SER A 39 3.67 5.91 7.09
CA SER A 39 2.30 5.89 7.56
C SER A 39 1.41 5.44 6.40
N LEU A 40 0.39 4.64 6.69
CA LEU A 40 -0.52 4.18 5.64
C LEU A 40 -1.96 4.08 6.14
N ALA A 41 -2.88 4.19 5.19
CA ALA A 41 -4.31 4.04 5.46
C ALA A 41 -5.04 3.58 4.20
N GLU A 42 -6.10 2.82 4.40
CA GLU A 42 -7.06 2.55 3.32
C GLU A 42 -7.94 3.80 3.16
N VAL A 43 -7.94 4.38 1.95
CA VAL A 43 -8.58 5.68 1.70
C VAL A 43 -9.81 5.62 0.81
N GLU A 44 -10.01 4.54 0.07
CA GLU A 44 -11.19 4.34 -0.76
C GLU A 44 -11.56 2.86 -0.83
N HIS A 45 -12.83 2.58 -1.14
CA HIS A 45 -13.38 1.24 -1.35
C HIS A 45 -13.45 0.40 -0.08
N GLN A 46 -13.58 1.02 1.09
CA GLN A 46 -13.64 0.31 2.36
C GLN A 46 -14.79 -0.70 2.42
N ASP A 47 -15.88 -0.45 1.71
CA ASP A 47 -17.06 -1.30 1.69
C ASP A 47 -17.03 -2.38 0.60
N LEU A 48 -16.03 -2.39 -0.25
CA LEU A 48 -15.91 -3.36 -1.33
C LEU A 48 -15.03 -4.53 -0.92
N TRP A 49 -15.44 -5.74 -1.30
CA TRP A 49 -14.66 -6.96 -0.94
C TRP A 49 -13.42 -7.12 -1.77
N GLN A 50 -13.45 -6.65 -3.00
CA GLN A 50 -12.46 -7.03 -4.00
C GLN A 50 -11.57 -5.88 -4.42
N ARG A 51 -11.71 -4.72 -3.78
CA ARG A 51 -10.88 -3.55 -4.08
C ARG A 51 -10.51 -2.80 -2.82
N ALA A 52 -9.30 -2.23 -2.83
CA ALA A 52 -8.87 -1.27 -1.82
C ALA A 52 -7.94 -0.25 -2.47
N ARG A 53 -7.94 0.95 -1.94
CA ARG A 53 -6.92 1.94 -2.27
C ARG A 53 -6.17 2.29 -0.99
N LEU A 54 -4.85 2.05 -1.00
CA LEU A 54 -3.97 2.44 0.09
C LEU A 54 -3.23 3.72 -0.27
N ALA A 55 -3.17 4.64 0.68
CA ALA A 55 -2.25 5.76 0.62
C ALA A 55 -1.12 5.49 1.61
N VAL A 56 0.12 5.64 1.14
CA VAL A 56 1.33 5.43 1.93
C VAL A 56 2.15 6.70 1.88
N VAL A 57 2.48 7.27 3.03
CA VAL A 57 3.21 8.53 3.13
C VAL A 57 4.51 8.33 3.88
N GLY A 58 5.58 8.89 3.34
CA GLY A 58 6.88 8.92 4.00
C GLY A 58 7.48 10.32 3.98
N VAL A 59 8.39 10.55 4.89
CA VAL A 59 9.17 11.78 4.99
C VAL A 59 10.64 11.42 5.14
N ASN A 60 11.50 12.18 4.49
CA ASN A 60 12.96 12.00 4.59
C ASN A 60 13.66 13.31 4.22
N THR A 61 14.94 13.39 4.53
CA THR A 61 15.77 14.49 4.06
C THR A 61 16.34 14.24 2.67
N ASP A 62 16.39 12.97 2.26
CA ASP A 62 16.96 12.50 0.99
C ASP A 62 15.86 11.97 0.08
N HIS A 63 15.67 12.62 -1.06
CA HIS A 63 14.67 12.25 -2.06
C HIS A 63 14.89 10.83 -2.61
N ALA A 64 16.12 10.50 -2.97
CA ALA A 64 16.42 9.19 -3.55
C ALA A 64 16.14 8.05 -2.55
N HIS A 65 16.44 8.27 -1.28
CA HIS A 65 16.17 7.28 -0.24
C HIS A 65 14.67 7.08 -0.06
N LEU A 66 13.89 8.16 -0.01
CA LEU A 66 12.43 8.05 0.12
C LEU A 66 11.81 7.38 -1.09
N GLU A 67 12.27 7.73 -2.30
CA GLU A 67 11.80 7.09 -3.53
C GLU A 67 12.05 5.57 -3.48
N ALA A 68 13.23 5.15 -3.05
CA ALA A 68 13.55 3.73 -2.91
C ALA A 68 12.67 3.04 -1.87
N THR A 69 12.39 3.70 -0.75
CA THR A 69 11.49 3.17 0.28
C THR A 69 10.09 2.95 -0.27
N LEU A 70 9.52 3.94 -0.95
CA LEU A 70 8.17 3.81 -1.52
C LEU A 70 8.13 2.77 -2.64
N ALA A 71 9.19 2.68 -3.45
CA ALA A 71 9.30 1.63 -4.48
C ALA A 71 9.33 0.23 -3.85
N ALA A 72 10.02 0.07 -2.72
CA ALA A 72 10.06 -1.21 -2.00
C ALA A 72 8.68 -1.57 -1.44
N VAL A 73 7.92 -0.58 -0.94
CA VAL A 73 6.54 -0.78 -0.48
C VAL A 73 5.66 -1.26 -1.63
N ALA A 74 5.76 -0.62 -2.80
CA ALA A 74 5.01 -1.04 -3.99
C ALA A 74 5.38 -2.48 -4.40
N GLY A 75 6.66 -2.84 -4.31
CA GLY A 75 7.12 -4.21 -4.58
C GLY A 75 6.51 -5.23 -3.63
N GLU A 76 6.38 -4.90 -2.36
CA GLU A 76 5.72 -5.78 -1.39
C GLU A 76 4.24 -5.97 -1.71
N ALA A 77 3.55 -4.91 -2.12
CA ALA A 77 2.15 -5.01 -2.56
C ALA A 77 2.03 -5.87 -3.81
N GLY A 78 2.97 -5.74 -4.75
CA GLY A 78 2.96 -6.49 -6.00
C GLY A 78 3.23 -7.99 -5.85
N THR A 79 3.83 -8.41 -4.74
CA THR A 79 4.13 -9.83 -4.46
C THR A 79 3.32 -10.39 -3.30
N ALA A 80 2.38 -9.61 -2.74
CA ALA A 80 1.58 -10.05 -1.62
C ALA A 80 0.63 -11.17 -2.02
N ARG A 81 0.44 -12.12 -1.11
CA ARG A 81 -0.45 -13.26 -1.33
C ARG A 81 -1.90 -12.79 -1.38
N ASP A 82 -2.65 -13.32 -2.34
CA ASP A 82 -4.09 -13.05 -2.52
C ASP A 82 -4.43 -11.61 -2.90
N ILE A 83 -3.44 -10.84 -3.31
CA ILE A 83 -3.60 -9.44 -3.70
C ILE A 83 -2.98 -9.21 -5.07
N LEU A 84 -3.67 -8.51 -5.95
CA LEU A 84 -3.14 -8.02 -7.21
C LEU A 84 -2.96 -6.51 -7.14
N LEU A 85 -1.75 -6.05 -7.42
CA LEU A 85 -1.49 -4.62 -7.56
C LEU A 85 -1.96 -4.20 -8.96
N ALA A 86 -3.08 -3.50 -9.02
CA ALA A 86 -3.69 -3.10 -10.28
C ALA A 86 -3.09 -1.81 -10.84
N ASP A 87 -2.72 -0.88 -9.95
CA ASP A 87 -2.13 0.39 -10.36
C ASP A 87 -1.38 1.01 -9.18
N GLN A 88 -0.44 1.86 -9.49
CA GLN A 88 0.32 2.60 -8.49
C GLN A 88 0.70 3.98 -9.03
N GLN A 89 0.75 4.94 -8.12
CA GLN A 89 1.22 6.29 -8.43
C GLN A 89 2.10 6.77 -7.29
N MET A 90 3.18 7.46 -7.65
CA MET A 90 4.11 8.03 -6.69
C MET A 90 4.28 9.51 -7.00
N GLU A 91 4.12 10.34 -5.98
CA GLU A 91 4.31 11.78 -6.13
C GLU A 91 5.00 12.35 -4.90
N PHE A 92 5.69 13.45 -5.11
CA PHE A 92 6.43 14.14 -4.05
C PHE A 92 5.90 15.57 -3.91
N LEU A 93 5.75 16.00 -2.69
CA LEU A 93 5.24 17.31 -2.35
C LEU A 93 6.39 18.30 -2.08
#